data_af0a1513b9d2e0f607cd825f6b3b176b
#
_entry.id   af0a1513b9d2e0f607cd825f6b3b176b
#
_cell.length_a   1.000
_cell.length_b   1.000
_cell.length_c   1.000
_cell.angle_alpha   90.00
_cell.angle_beta   90.00
_cell.angle_gamma   90.00
#
_symmetry.space_group_name_H-M   'P 1'
#
loop_
_entity.id
_entity.type
_entity.pdbx_description
1 polymer ?
#
loop_
_entity_poly.entity_id
_entity_poly.type
_entity_poly.pdbx_seq_one_letter_code
_entity_poly.pdbx_strand_id
1 'polypeptide(L)'
;DMIDTNESLKASIQSKAEHMADAIVPYSFLGFFGVWALTRNLTRATALLLVDYSCAIRLSTSISVISAMQEASMHNVLVKGGKHLESMKDANVIVFDKTGTLTHAKPVVLDVVPLQDYTREEVLKIAACLEEHFPHSVANAIVHQAEVENLKHREEHAEVKYVIAHGISTSLNGEDVIIGSSHFVFEDEGVEMTQEIKDLISSLESKGSSSLIYLAIAKKLAGIISIYDPLKPEAKEVVQELRDIGFDKVIMLTGDSPNCA
;
A
#
# COMPACT_ATOMS: atom_id res chain seq x y z
N ASP A 1 28.06 -13.50 -0.99
CA ASP A 1 26.63 -13.17 -0.81
C ASP A 1 26.37 -11.69 -0.44
N MET A 2 27.02 -11.08 0.59
CA MET A 2 26.86 -9.66 0.89
C MET A 2 27.54 -8.75 -0.15
N ILE A 3 28.66 -9.16 -0.71
CA ILE A 3 29.40 -8.42 -1.73
C ILE A 3 28.61 -8.40 -3.04
N ASP A 4 28.10 -9.54 -3.48
CA ASP A 4 27.28 -9.65 -4.69
C ASP A 4 25.99 -8.80 -4.60
N THR A 5 25.38 -8.75 -3.42
CA THR A 5 24.18 -7.92 -3.18
C THR A 5 24.52 -6.43 -3.28
N ASN A 6 25.66 -6.00 -2.75
CA ASN A 6 26.10 -4.61 -2.85
C ASN A 6 26.43 -4.19 -4.28
N GLU A 7 27.08 -5.06 -5.08
CA GLU A 7 27.35 -4.75 -6.50
C GLU A 7 26.06 -4.67 -7.31
N SER A 8 25.07 -5.50 -7.03
CA SER A 8 23.78 -5.45 -7.71
C SER A 8 22.96 -4.19 -7.42
N LEU A 9 23.26 -3.47 -6.33
CA LEU A 9 22.58 -2.24 -5.90
C LEU A 9 23.24 -0.95 -6.37
N LYS A 10 24.45 -1.04 -7.01
CA LYS A 10 25.09 0.12 -7.60
C LYS A 10 24.27 0.66 -8.77
N ALA A 11 24.19 1.96 -8.89
CA ALA A 11 23.60 2.62 -10.05
C ALA A 11 24.41 2.28 -11.32
N SER A 12 23.74 2.10 -12.46
CA SER A 12 24.43 1.82 -13.72
C SER A 12 25.32 3.00 -14.16
N ILE A 13 24.91 4.22 -13.81
CA ILE A 13 25.71 5.43 -14.04
C ILE A 13 27.01 5.40 -13.26
N GLN A 14 27.01 4.87 -12.03
CA GLN A 14 28.21 4.72 -11.22
C GLN A 14 29.17 3.70 -11.85
N SER A 15 28.67 2.58 -12.33
CA SER A 15 29.46 1.57 -13.05
C SER A 15 30.04 2.12 -14.36
N LYS A 16 29.24 2.86 -15.15
CA LYS A 16 29.73 3.54 -16.36
C LYS A 16 30.82 4.58 -16.05
N ALA A 17 30.66 5.35 -14.98
CA ALA A 17 31.66 6.33 -14.53
C ALA A 17 32.97 5.64 -14.10
N GLU A 18 32.89 4.49 -13.42
CA GLU A 18 34.07 3.68 -13.06
C GLU A 18 34.81 3.19 -14.31
N HIS A 19 34.08 2.66 -15.31
CA HIS A 19 34.69 2.23 -16.59
C HIS A 19 35.31 3.39 -17.37
N MET A 20 34.66 4.56 -17.41
CA MET A 20 35.23 5.75 -18.04
C MET A 20 36.50 6.22 -17.33
N ALA A 21 36.50 6.19 -16.01
CA ALA A 21 37.63 6.54 -15.19
C ALA A 21 38.84 5.61 -15.48
N ASP A 22 38.61 4.31 -15.57
CA ASP A 22 39.64 3.31 -15.90
C ASP A 22 40.17 3.50 -17.32
N ALA A 23 39.33 3.85 -18.28
CA ALA A 23 39.74 4.10 -19.67
C ALA A 23 40.64 5.32 -19.81
N ILE A 24 40.60 6.31 -18.92
CA ILE A 24 41.44 7.51 -18.95
C ILE A 24 42.86 7.23 -18.46
N VAL A 25 43.06 6.24 -17.57
CA VAL A 25 44.35 5.94 -16.96
C VAL A 25 45.48 5.75 -17.99
N PRO A 26 45.34 4.91 -19.03
CA PRO A 26 46.45 4.74 -20.02
C PRO A 26 46.76 6.02 -20.77
N TYR A 27 45.81 6.90 -21.03
CA TYR A 27 46.04 8.19 -21.68
C TYR A 27 46.79 9.16 -20.76
N SER A 28 46.54 9.13 -19.45
CA SER A 28 47.29 9.91 -18.47
C SER A 28 48.75 9.50 -18.42
N PHE A 29 49.06 8.19 -18.47
CA PHE A 29 50.44 7.71 -18.59
C PHE A 29 51.10 8.10 -19.92
N LEU A 30 50.40 8.00 -21.03
CA LEU A 30 50.89 8.39 -22.33
C LEU A 30 51.23 9.90 -22.36
N GLY A 31 50.36 10.72 -21.79
CA GLY A 31 50.60 12.15 -21.58
C GLY A 31 51.82 12.43 -20.70
N PHE A 32 51.99 11.71 -19.59
CA PHE A 32 53.15 11.82 -18.71
C PHE A 32 54.46 11.56 -19.48
N PHE A 33 54.57 10.46 -20.19
CA PHE A 33 55.73 10.11 -20.97
C PHE A 33 55.99 11.13 -22.10
N GLY A 34 54.95 11.63 -22.76
CA GLY A 34 55.04 12.67 -23.78
C GLY A 34 55.63 13.98 -23.24
N VAL A 35 55.07 14.47 -22.12
CA VAL A 35 55.59 15.70 -21.47
C VAL A 35 56.98 15.51 -20.95
N TRP A 36 57.31 14.34 -20.38
CA TRP A 36 58.67 14.05 -19.91
C TRP A 36 59.70 14.02 -21.07
N ALA A 37 59.34 13.39 -22.19
CA ALA A 37 60.21 13.32 -23.37
C ALA A 37 60.50 14.72 -23.96
N LEU A 38 59.48 15.57 -24.02
CA LEU A 38 59.57 16.92 -24.58
C LEU A 38 60.31 17.92 -23.65
N THR A 39 59.98 17.89 -22.37
CA THR A 39 60.44 18.90 -21.40
C THR A 39 61.69 18.48 -20.62
N ARG A 40 61.99 17.18 -20.59
CA ARG A 40 63.01 16.56 -19.73
C ARG A 40 62.90 16.95 -18.26
N ASN A 41 61.75 17.42 -17.84
CA ASN A 41 61.45 17.85 -16.48
C ASN A 41 60.45 16.94 -15.83
N LEU A 42 60.87 16.14 -14.84
CA LEU A 42 60.08 15.18 -14.15
C LEU A 42 58.91 15.84 -13.37
N THR A 43 59.17 17.00 -12.75
CA THR A 43 58.18 17.74 -11.98
C THR A 43 56.97 18.18 -12.84
N ARG A 44 57.26 18.63 -14.08
CA ARG A 44 56.18 18.97 -15.03
C ARG A 44 55.41 17.77 -15.51
N ALA A 45 56.08 16.67 -15.74
CA ALA A 45 55.45 15.42 -16.16
C ALA A 45 54.59 14.82 -15.05
N THR A 46 55.08 14.82 -13.80
CA THR A 46 54.27 14.34 -12.65
C THR A 46 53.05 15.22 -12.35
N ALA A 47 53.13 16.53 -12.64
CA ALA A 47 51.97 17.41 -12.49
C ALA A 47 50.75 16.95 -13.31
N LEU A 48 50.98 16.32 -14.49
CA LEU A 48 49.90 15.75 -15.31
C LEU A 48 49.21 14.55 -14.63
N LEU A 49 49.99 13.73 -13.91
CA LEU A 49 49.43 12.60 -13.15
C LEU A 49 48.72 13.03 -11.88
N LEU A 50 49.05 14.22 -11.32
CA LEU A 50 48.34 14.76 -10.14
C LEU A 50 46.93 15.25 -10.48
N VAL A 51 46.64 15.56 -11.75
CA VAL A 51 45.29 15.86 -12.22
C VAL A 51 44.56 14.54 -12.47
N ASP A 52 44.16 13.91 -11.40
CA ASP A 52 43.47 12.62 -11.46
C ASP A 52 41.98 12.78 -11.77
N TYR A 53 41.66 12.84 -13.06
CA TYR A 53 40.27 12.87 -13.55
C TYR A 53 39.51 11.62 -13.18
N SER A 54 40.20 10.48 -13.02
CA SER A 54 39.60 9.20 -12.64
C SER A 54 39.02 9.26 -11.23
N CYS A 55 39.80 9.73 -10.26
CA CYS A 55 39.29 9.93 -8.88
C CYS A 55 38.17 10.97 -8.81
N ALA A 56 38.29 12.06 -9.57
CA ALA A 56 37.26 13.10 -9.59
C ALA A 56 35.91 12.58 -10.08
N ILE A 57 35.88 11.78 -11.16
CA ILE A 57 34.67 11.20 -11.73
C ILE A 57 34.05 10.21 -10.74
N ARG A 58 34.83 9.29 -10.18
CA ARG A 58 34.35 8.29 -9.21
C ARG A 58 33.78 8.95 -7.96
N LEU A 59 34.48 9.93 -7.41
CA LEU A 59 34.07 10.61 -6.19
C LEU A 59 32.80 11.44 -6.41
N SER A 60 32.72 12.20 -7.49
CA SER A 60 31.58 13.06 -7.78
C SER A 60 30.29 12.25 -8.02
N THR A 61 30.35 11.13 -8.77
CA THR A 61 29.19 10.27 -8.99
C THR A 61 28.72 9.61 -7.71
N SER A 62 29.63 9.10 -6.89
CA SER A 62 29.26 8.48 -5.60
C SER A 62 28.64 9.49 -4.65
N ILE A 63 29.20 10.70 -4.53
CA ILE A 63 28.66 11.77 -3.69
C ILE A 63 27.29 12.21 -4.19
N SER A 64 27.08 12.34 -5.51
CA SER A 64 25.78 12.72 -6.08
C SER A 64 24.70 11.71 -5.76
N VAL A 65 24.98 10.40 -5.86
CA VAL A 65 24.04 9.34 -5.50
C VAL A 65 23.70 9.39 -4.00
N ILE A 66 24.73 9.52 -3.14
CA ILE A 66 24.53 9.60 -1.69
C ILE A 66 23.71 10.84 -1.32
N SER A 67 24.03 12.00 -1.93
CA SER A 67 23.29 13.25 -1.71
C SER A 67 21.82 13.12 -2.12
N ALA A 68 21.55 12.50 -3.27
CA ALA A 68 20.18 12.26 -3.71
C ALA A 68 19.40 11.29 -2.79
N MET A 69 20.09 10.25 -2.29
CA MET A 69 19.48 9.34 -1.29
C MET A 69 19.20 10.05 0.04
N GLN A 70 20.10 10.97 0.46
CA GLN A 70 19.89 11.79 1.64
C GLN A 70 18.70 12.74 1.47
N GLU A 71 18.60 13.40 0.32
CA GLU A 71 17.44 14.24 -0.01
C GLU A 71 16.13 13.47 0.03
N ALA A 72 16.08 12.28 -0.58
CA ALA A 72 14.91 11.40 -0.49
C ALA A 72 14.56 11.06 0.97
N SER A 73 15.56 10.79 1.81
CA SER A 73 15.37 10.51 3.24
C SER A 73 14.77 11.68 4.01
N MET A 74 15.11 12.92 3.66
CA MET A 74 14.49 14.11 4.26
C MET A 74 13.00 14.24 3.93
N HIS A 75 12.57 13.63 2.84
CA HIS A 75 11.15 13.49 2.47
C HIS A 75 10.52 12.16 2.93
N ASN A 76 11.12 11.48 3.92
CA ASN A 76 10.68 10.19 4.45
C ASN A 76 10.64 9.05 3.42
N VAL A 77 11.45 9.14 2.36
CA VAL A 77 11.60 8.10 1.34
C VAL A 77 12.93 7.38 1.54
N LEU A 78 12.88 6.09 1.91
CA LEU A 78 14.07 5.26 2.08
C LEU A 78 14.44 4.58 0.76
N VAL A 79 15.51 5.07 0.11
CA VAL A 79 16.07 4.46 -1.10
C VAL A 79 17.11 3.40 -0.73
N LYS A 80 16.88 2.15 -1.13
CA LYS A 80 17.74 1.00 -0.77
C LYS A 80 18.93 0.77 -1.71
N GLY A 81 19.32 1.79 -2.50
CA GLY A 81 20.48 1.75 -3.37
C GLY A 81 20.34 2.63 -4.60
N GLY A 82 21.46 3.08 -5.15
CA GLY A 82 21.50 4.00 -6.29
C GLY A 82 20.82 3.47 -7.55
N LYS A 83 20.83 2.17 -7.76
CA LYS A 83 20.11 1.51 -8.88
C LYS A 83 18.61 1.80 -8.86
N HIS A 84 17.99 1.77 -7.68
CA HIS A 84 16.56 2.04 -7.55
C HIS A 84 16.24 3.51 -7.84
N LEU A 85 17.11 4.42 -7.40
CA LEU A 85 16.97 5.83 -7.71
C LEU A 85 17.05 6.09 -9.23
N GLU A 86 17.97 5.44 -9.91
CA GLU A 86 18.13 5.54 -11.37
C GLU A 86 16.93 4.95 -12.12
N SER A 87 16.41 3.80 -11.67
CA SER A 87 15.26 3.15 -12.28
C SER A 87 13.98 3.97 -12.19
N MET A 88 13.82 4.80 -11.16
CA MET A 88 12.67 5.70 -11.03
C MET A 88 12.60 6.72 -12.16
N LYS A 89 13.72 7.13 -12.73
CA LYS A 89 13.77 8.07 -13.85
C LYS A 89 13.07 7.52 -15.10
N ASP A 90 13.17 6.22 -15.32
CA ASP A 90 12.63 5.55 -16.51
C ASP A 90 11.25 4.94 -16.25
N ALA A 91 10.70 5.11 -15.03
CA ALA A 91 9.39 4.64 -14.67
C ALA A 91 8.30 5.48 -15.36
N ASN A 92 7.43 4.83 -16.12
CA ASN A 92 6.31 5.47 -16.80
C ASN A 92 4.95 4.94 -16.33
N VAL A 93 4.95 3.96 -15.44
CA VAL A 93 3.74 3.39 -14.84
C VAL A 93 3.90 3.39 -13.33
N ILE A 94 2.90 3.88 -12.62
CA ILE A 94 2.84 3.79 -11.17
C ILE A 94 1.62 2.96 -10.76
N VAL A 95 1.83 2.10 -9.78
CA VAL A 95 0.78 1.21 -9.26
C VAL A 95 0.61 1.50 -7.78
N PHE A 96 -0.57 1.95 -7.39
CA PHE A 96 -0.93 2.17 -6.00
C PHE A 96 -1.70 0.99 -5.43
N ASP A 97 -1.36 0.59 -4.22
CA ASP A 97 -2.29 -0.15 -3.37
C ASP A 97 -3.37 0.81 -2.86
N LYS A 98 -4.62 0.37 -2.78
CA LYS A 98 -5.74 1.19 -2.32
C LYS A 98 -5.66 1.41 -0.81
N THR A 99 -5.72 0.31 -0.06
CA THR A 99 -5.93 0.35 1.40
C THR A 99 -4.68 0.77 2.15
N GLY A 100 -4.76 1.87 2.90
CA GLY A 100 -3.63 2.42 3.66
C GLY A 100 -2.64 3.25 2.85
N THR A 101 -2.74 3.23 1.52
CA THR A 101 -1.94 4.09 0.62
C THR A 101 -2.77 5.25 0.10
N LEU A 102 -3.80 4.99 -0.67
CA LEU A 102 -4.73 6.03 -1.14
C LEU A 102 -5.82 6.34 -0.12
N THR A 103 -6.12 5.41 0.77
CA THR A 103 -7.06 5.55 1.88
C THR A 103 -6.34 5.66 3.22
N HIS A 104 -7.09 6.01 4.26
CA HIS A 104 -6.56 6.09 5.63
C HIS A 104 -6.40 4.73 6.32
N ALA A 105 -6.88 3.62 5.74
CA ALA A 105 -7.05 2.32 6.39
C ALA A 105 -7.82 2.42 7.72
N LYS A 106 -8.73 3.38 7.79
CA LYS A 106 -9.65 3.60 8.91
C LYS A 106 -11.07 3.57 8.38
N PRO A 107 -11.61 2.37 8.12
CA PRO A 107 -12.95 2.23 7.62
C PRO A 107 -13.96 2.81 8.61
N VAL A 108 -15.07 3.28 8.06
CA VAL A 108 -16.22 3.79 8.82
C VAL A 108 -17.48 3.10 8.32
N VAL A 109 -18.48 3.00 9.19
CA VAL A 109 -19.80 2.53 8.78
C VAL A 109 -20.49 3.63 7.97
N LEU A 110 -20.78 3.33 6.71
CA LEU A 110 -21.48 4.23 5.80
C LEU A 110 -22.99 4.16 6.00
N ASP A 111 -23.51 2.93 6.05
CA ASP A 111 -24.94 2.69 6.23
C ASP A 111 -25.17 1.33 6.91
N VAL A 112 -26.31 1.19 7.59
CA VAL A 112 -26.79 -0.06 8.18
C VAL A 112 -28.21 -0.28 7.69
N VAL A 113 -28.41 -1.28 6.86
CA VAL A 113 -29.69 -1.61 6.26
C VAL A 113 -30.29 -2.82 7.00
N PRO A 114 -31.29 -2.59 7.84
CA PRO A 114 -32.00 -3.68 8.52
C PRO A 114 -32.88 -4.42 7.54
N LEU A 115 -33.09 -5.70 7.78
CA LEU A 115 -33.94 -6.56 7.01
C LEU A 115 -34.91 -7.30 7.96
N GLN A 116 -36.00 -7.80 7.44
CA GLN A 116 -37.09 -8.44 8.21
C GLN A 116 -37.64 -7.47 9.27
N ASP A 117 -37.83 -7.95 10.48
CA ASP A 117 -38.41 -7.19 11.60
C ASP A 117 -37.37 -6.51 12.49
N TYR A 118 -36.10 -6.52 12.07
CA TYR A 118 -35.01 -5.88 12.83
C TYR A 118 -34.97 -4.38 12.57
N THR A 119 -34.62 -3.64 13.59
CA THR A 119 -34.29 -2.21 13.47
C THR A 119 -32.82 -2.00 13.15
N ARG A 120 -32.47 -0.83 12.61
CA ARG A 120 -31.10 -0.43 12.35
C ARG A 120 -30.20 -0.51 13.61
N GLU A 121 -30.76 -0.09 14.74
CA GLU A 121 -30.07 -0.10 16.03
C GLU A 121 -29.81 -1.53 16.53
N GLU A 122 -30.74 -2.44 16.34
CA GLU A 122 -30.57 -3.86 16.71
C GLU A 122 -29.51 -4.54 15.87
N VAL A 123 -29.52 -4.34 14.55
CA VAL A 123 -28.50 -4.88 13.65
C VAL A 123 -27.10 -4.39 14.05
N LEU A 124 -26.95 -3.07 14.26
CA LEU A 124 -25.65 -2.49 14.63
C LEU A 124 -25.20 -2.95 16.04
N LYS A 125 -26.12 -3.06 16.98
CA LYS A 125 -25.85 -3.51 18.34
C LYS A 125 -25.37 -4.97 18.38
N ILE A 126 -26.06 -5.86 17.65
CA ILE A 126 -25.71 -7.28 17.57
C ILE A 126 -24.34 -7.42 16.87
N ALA A 127 -24.15 -6.73 15.76
CA ALA A 127 -22.89 -6.75 15.02
C ALA A 127 -21.73 -6.28 15.88
N ALA A 128 -21.85 -5.16 16.60
CA ALA A 128 -20.83 -4.62 17.49
C ALA A 128 -20.49 -5.59 18.62
N CYS A 129 -21.50 -6.23 19.23
CA CYS A 129 -21.31 -7.21 20.28
C CYS A 129 -20.48 -8.43 19.83
N LEU A 130 -20.64 -8.87 18.59
CA LEU A 130 -19.87 -9.99 18.03
C LEU A 130 -18.46 -9.58 17.62
N GLU A 131 -18.32 -8.43 16.97
CA GLU A 131 -17.07 -7.94 16.43
C GLU A 131 -16.09 -7.43 17.51
N GLU A 132 -16.56 -7.05 18.68
CA GLU A 132 -15.74 -6.60 19.81
C GLU A 132 -14.71 -7.65 20.26
N HIS A 133 -15.01 -8.92 20.08
CA HIS A 133 -14.12 -10.03 20.48
C HIS A 133 -12.95 -10.27 19.52
N PHE A 134 -13.04 -9.77 18.29
CA PHE A 134 -12.04 -10.03 17.24
C PHE A 134 -11.62 -8.73 16.55
N PRO A 135 -10.81 -7.88 17.20
CA PRO A 135 -10.50 -6.54 16.72
C PRO A 135 -9.70 -6.57 15.41
N HIS A 136 -10.31 -6.07 14.35
CA HIS A 136 -9.70 -5.75 13.07
C HIS A 136 -10.31 -4.44 12.54
N SER A 137 -9.79 -3.91 11.43
CA SER A 137 -10.17 -2.57 10.98
C SER A 137 -11.68 -2.37 10.80
N VAL A 138 -12.37 -3.35 10.21
CA VAL A 138 -13.83 -3.31 9.99
C VAL A 138 -14.59 -3.51 11.30
N ALA A 139 -14.17 -4.47 12.15
CA ALA A 139 -14.74 -4.69 13.47
C ALA A 139 -14.72 -3.41 14.32
N ASN A 140 -13.52 -2.76 14.37
CA ASN A 140 -13.35 -1.50 15.08
C ASN A 140 -14.27 -0.39 14.56
N ALA A 141 -14.55 -0.36 13.25
CA ALA A 141 -15.47 0.60 12.66
C ALA A 141 -16.92 0.37 13.13
N ILE A 142 -17.35 -0.89 13.18
CA ILE A 142 -18.71 -1.28 13.64
C ILE A 142 -18.88 -0.98 15.12
N VAL A 143 -17.90 -1.38 15.95
CA VAL A 143 -17.91 -1.12 17.39
C VAL A 143 -17.92 0.36 17.67
N HIS A 144 -17.05 1.13 17.02
CA HIS A 144 -16.98 2.58 17.17
C HIS A 144 -18.30 3.27 16.78
N GLN A 145 -18.94 2.83 15.70
CA GLN A 145 -20.25 3.39 15.31
C GLN A 145 -21.31 3.12 16.36
N ALA A 146 -21.34 1.94 16.94
CA ALA A 146 -22.27 1.61 18.03
C ALA A 146 -22.00 2.46 19.28
N GLU A 147 -20.74 2.74 19.62
CA GLU A 147 -20.36 3.63 20.72
C GLU A 147 -20.82 5.07 20.47
N VAL A 148 -20.60 5.59 19.26
CA VAL A 148 -21.03 6.96 18.87
C VAL A 148 -22.56 7.10 19.00
N GLU A 149 -23.29 6.07 18.65
CA GLU A 149 -24.76 6.03 18.79
C GLU A 149 -25.23 5.66 20.21
N ASN A 150 -24.31 5.48 21.18
CA ASN A 150 -24.60 5.09 22.56
C ASN A 150 -25.39 3.79 22.70
N LEU A 151 -25.21 2.86 21.77
CA LEU A 151 -25.85 1.54 21.78
C LEU A 151 -25.11 0.63 22.77
N LYS A 152 -25.52 0.69 24.04
CA LYS A 152 -24.97 -0.21 25.06
C LYS A 152 -25.54 -1.61 24.85
N HIS A 153 -24.66 -2.61 24.78
CA HIS A 153 -25.02 -4.01 24.78
C HIS A 153 -24.55 -4.70 26.06
N ARG A 154 -25.24 -5.77 26.45
CA ARG A 154 -24.74 -6.74 27.42
C ARG A 154 -24.27 -7.95 26.63
N GLU A 155 -23.26 -8.63 27.11
CA GLU A 155 -22.83 -9.90 26.57
C GLU A 155 -23.92 -10.96 26.88
N GLU A 156 -24.78 -11.23 25.91
CA GLU A 156 -25.91 -12.19 26.02
C GLU A 156 -25.71 -13.40 25.09
N HIS A 157 -24.54 -13.50 24.44
CA HIS A 157 -24.19 -14.58 23.51
C HIS A 157 -23.45 -15.72 24.20
N ALA A 158 -23.48 -16.90 23.59
CA ALA A 158 -22.66 -18.05 23.94
C ALA A 158 -21.19 -17.83 23.51
N GLU A 159 -20.37 -18.87 23.67
CA GLU A 159 -18.99 -18.85 23.20
C GLU A 159 -18.92 -18.50 21.70
N VAL A 160 -18.19 -17.45 21.38
CA VAL A 160 -18.04 -16.95 20.02
C VAL A 160 -17.00 -17.78 19.28
N LYS A 161 -17.36 -18.34 18.13
CA LYS A 161 -16.45 -19.07 17.24
C LYS A 161 -16.00 -18.17 16.10
N TYR A 162 -14.72 -17.91 16.03
CA TYR A 162 -14.11 -17.18 14.91
C TYR A 162 -13.72 -18.15 13.80
N VAL A 163 -14.22 -17.92 12.60
CA VAL A 163 -13.82 -18.62 11.38
C VAL A 163 -12.80 -17.76 10.66
N ILE A 164 -11.51 -18.18 10.68
CA ILE A 164 -10.39 -17.41 10.15
C ILE A 164 -10.68 -16.93 8.73
N ALA A 165 -10.55 -15.62 8.50
CA ALA A 165 -10.74 -14.92 7.24
C ALA A 165 -12.14 -14.96 6.62
N HIS A 166 -13.16 -15.50 7.32
CA HIS A 166 -14.53 -15.65 6.80
C HIS A 166 -15.55 -14.85 7.61
N GLY A 167 -15.57 -15.01 8.93
CA GLY A 167 -16.54 -14.33 9.78
C GLY A 167 -16.61 -14.91 11.20
N ILE A 168 -17.66 -14.56 11.89
CA ILE A 168 -17.95 -14.95 13.27
C ILE A 168 -19.26 -15.71 13.31
N SER A 169 -19.28 -16.81 14.06
CA SER A 169 -20.49 -17.61 14.35
C SER A 169 -20.65 -17.76 15.85
N THR A 170 -21.86 -17.58 16.35
CA THR A 170 -22.23 -17.77 17.75
C THR A 170 -23.70 -18.15 17.89
N SER A 171 -24.17 -18.36 19.12
CA SER A 171 -25.58 -18.51 19.43
C SER A 171 -26.02 -17.38 20.38
N LEU A 172 -27.10 -16.70 20.01
CA LEU A 172 -27.72 -15.64 20.79
C LEU A 172 -29.16 -16.09 21.13
N ASN A 173 -29.50 -16.18 22.41
CA ASN A 173 -30.83 -16.64 22.87
C ASN A 173 -31.26 -18.02 22.30
N GLY A 174 -30.31 -18.89 21.93
CA GLY A 174 -30.56 -20.20 21.35
C GLY A 174 -30.74 -20.21 19.83
N GLU A 175 -30.59 -19.08 19.16
CA GLU A 175 -30.55 -18.96 17.70
C GLU A 175 -29.13 -18.78 17.19
N ASP A 176 -28.80 -19.42 16.07
CA ASP A 176 -27.50 -19.26 15.43
C ASP A 176 -27.38 -17.87 14.80
N VAL A 177 -26.35 -17.16 15.16
CA VAL A 177 -26.03 -15.81 14.65
C VAL A 177 -24.66 -15.85 13.96
N ILE A 178 -24.63 -15.34 12.74
CA ILE A 178 -23.41 -15.26 11.94
C ILE A 178 -23.23 -13.84 11.40
N ILE A 179 -21.98 -13.39 11.40
CA ILE A 179 -21.59 -12.13 10.80
C ILE A 179 -20.32 -12.31 9.98
N GLY A 180 -20.25 -11.77 8.77
CA GLY A 180 -19.06 -11.89 7.94
C GLY A 180 -19.26 -11.49 6.49
N SER A 181 -18.36 -12.00 5.64
CA SER A 181 -18.35 -11.75 4.21
C SER A 181 -19.52 -12.40 3.47
N SER A 182 -19.77 -11.99 2.22
CA SER A 182 -20.77 -12.61 1.35
C SER A 182 -20.52 -14.10 1.18
N HIS A 183 -19.28 -14.51 0.93
CA HIS A 183 -18.91 -15.93 0.80
C HIS A 183 -19.29 -16.73 2.05
N PHE A 184 -18.90 -16.23 3.23
CA PHE A 184 -19.19 -16.92 4.48
C PHE A 184 -20.69 -17.09 4.74
N VAL A 185 -21.46 -16.01 4.60
CA VAL A 185 -22.87 -16.02 4.95
C VAL A 185 -23.72 -16.80 3.94
N PHE A 186 -23.47 -16.65 2.64
CA PHE A 186 -24.33 -17.24 1.60
C PHE A 186 -23.82 -18.60 1.10
N GLU A 187 -22.49 -18.81 1.01
CA GLU A 187 -21.94 -20.06 0.46
C GLU A 187 -21.60 -21.06 1.55
N ASP A 188 -20.89 -20.66 2.61
CA ASP A 188 -20.48 -21.58 3.67
C ASP A 188 -21.65 -21.92 4.61
N GLU A 189 -22.41 -20.93 5.07
CA GLU A 189 -23.49 -21.08 6.04
C GLU A 189 -24.87 -21.28 5.36
N GLY A 190 -24.93 -21.08 4.05
CA GLY A 190 -26.11 -21.42 3.24
C GLY A 190 -27.34 -20.54 3.49
N VAL A 191 -27.14 -19.27 3.85
CA VAL A 191 -28.22 -18.28 3.92
C VAL A 191 -28.78 -18.03 2.51
N GLU A 192 -30.07 -18.00 2.34
CA GLU A 192 -30.69 -17.83 1.03
C GLU A 192 -30.45 -16.41 0.46
N MET A 193 -29.91 -16.35 -0.75
CA MET A 193 -29.71 -15.11 -1.49
C MET A 193 -30.87 -14.88 -2.47
N THR A 194 -31.86 -14.13 -2.06
CA THR A 194 -33.00 -13.76 -2.91
C THR A 194 -32.64 -12.69 -3.94
N GLN A 195 -33.48 -12.50 -4.98
CA GLN A 195 -33.27 -11.47 -5.98
C GLN A 195 -33.32 -10.06 -5.35
N GLU A 196 -34.17 -9.84 -4.38
CA GLU A 196 -34.27 -8.57 -3.64
C GLU A 196 -32.98 -8.22 -2.90
N ILE A 197 -32.36 -9.24 -2.28
CA ILE A 197 -31.04 -9.06 -1.61
C ILE A 197 -29.95 -8.70 -2.62
N LYS A 198 -29.93 -9.33 -3.80
CA LYS A 198 -28.97 -8.99 -4.87
C LYS A 198 -29.12 -7.56 -5.35
N ASP A 199 -30.32 -7.12 -5.58
CA ASP A 199 -30.63 -5.76 -6.03
C ASP A 199 -30.22 -4.73 -4.95
N LEU A 200 -30.45 -5.05 -3.68
CA LEU A 200 -30.02 -4.23 -2.55
C LEU A 200 -28.50 -4.13 -2.45
N ILE A 201 -27.79 -5.25 -2.57
CA ILE A 201 -26.32 -5.30 -2.59
C ILE A 201 -25.79 -4.40 -3.70
N SER A 202 -26.28 -4.56 -4.94
CA SER A 202 -25.88 -3.73 -6.08
C SER A 202 -26.14 -2.24 -5.84
N SER A 203 -27.24 -1.90 -5.17
CA SER A 203 -27.53 -0.52 -4.79
C SER A 203 -26.56 0.03 -3.77
N LEU A 204 -26.15 -0.76 -2.76
CA LEU A 204 -25.20 -0.35 -1.74
C LEU A 204 -23.79 -0.20 -2.32
N GLU A 205 -23.35 -1.12 -3.17
CA GLU A 205 -22.09 -1.01 -3.89
C GLU A 205 -22.02 0.26 -4.75
N SER A 206 -23.10 0.59 -5.46
CA SER A 206 -23.17 1.81 -6.28
C SER A 206 -23.12 3.12 -5.48
N LYS A 207 -23.42 3.08 -4.18
CA LYS A 207 -23.33 4.23 -3.25
C LYS A 207 -21.92 4.46 -2.71
N GLY A 208 -20.92 3.69 -3.14
CA GLY A 208 -19.52 3.87 -2.76
C GLY A 208 -19.08 3.04 -1.54
N SER A 209 -19.80 1.96 -1.22
CA SER A 209 -19.34 1.00 -0.21
C SER A 209 -18.05 0.36 -0.67
N SER A 210 -17.03 0.31 0.20
CA SER A 210 -15.79 -0.42 -0.08
C SER A 210 -15.89 -1.89 0.32
N SER A 211 -16.79 -2.21 1.25
CA SER A 211 -17.03 -3.57 1.72
C SER A 211 -18.44 -3.68 2.32
N LEU A 212 -19.05 -4.85 2.23
CA LEU A 212 -20.34 -5.16 2.84
C LEU A 212 -20.17 -6.31 3.83
N ILE A 213 -20.71 -6.13 5.02
CA ILE A 213 -20.76 -7.13 6.09
C ILE A 213 -22.21 -7.56 6.27
N TYR A 214 -22.41 -8.85 6.34
CA TYR A 214 -23.73 -9.48 6.39
C TYR A 214 -23.96 -10.07 7.77
N LEU A 215 -25.07 -9.71 8.39
CA LEU A 215 -25.55 -10.30 9.65
C LEU A 215 -26.74 -11.20 9.35
N ALA A 216 -26.67 -12.46 9.74
CA ALA A 216 -27.79 -13.38 9.63
C ALA A 216 -28.10 -14.06 10.98
N ILE A 217 -29.37 -14.28 11.24
CA ILE A 217 -29.92 -14.90 12.47
C ILE A 217 -30.85 -16.01 12.04
N ALA A 218 -30.69 -17.18 12.64
CA ALA A 218 -31.52 -18.39 12.32
C ALA A 218 -31.55 -18.66 10.80
N LYS A 219 -30.39 -18.52 10.12
CA LYS A 219 -30.20 -18.69 8.65
C LYS A 219 -30.99 -17.71 7.77
N LYS A 220 -31.43 -16.60 8.31
CA LYS A 220 -32.06 -15.51 7.56
C LYS A 220 -31.28 -14.23 7.71
N LEU A 221 -31.10 -13.50 6.60
CA LEU A 221 -30.38 -12.24 6.61
C LEU A 221 -31.14 -11.20 7.44
N ALA A 222 -30.54 -10.74 8.54
CA ALA A 222 -31.11 -9.75 9.46
C ALA A 222 -30.68 -8.31 9.10
N GLY A 223 -29.53 -8.15 8.43
CA GLY A 223 -29.11 -6.84 7.99
C GLY A 223 -27.79 -6.86 7.22
N ILE A 224 -27.51 -5.73 6.55
CA ILE A 224 -26.28 -5.49 5.80
C ILE A 224 -25.66 -4.21 6.34
N ILE A 225 -24.36 -4.26 6.68
CA ILE A 225 -23.60 -3.12 7.13
C ILE A 225 -22.64 -2.73 6.01
N SER A 226 -22.80 -1.53 5.52
CA SER A 226 -21.98 -0.95 4.47
C SER A 226 -20.77 -0.24 5.09
N ILE A 227 -19.59 -0.59 4.65
CA ILE A 227 -18.32 -0.04 5.13
C ILE A 227 -17.68 0.78 4.01
N TYR A 228 -17.12 1.90 4.39
CA TYR A 228 -16.39 2.79 3.50
C TYR A 228 -15.02 3.13 4.11
N ASP A 229 -13.97 3.05 3.30
CA ASP A 229 -12.63 3.50 3.70
C ASP A 229 -12.32 4.82 2.99
N PRO A 230 -12.34 5.95 3.70
CA PRO A 230 -12.21 7.26 3.09
C PRO A 230 -10.85 7.45 2.43
N LEU A 231 -10.87 7.99 1.21
CA LEU A 231 -9.67 8.43 0.50
C LEU A 231 -8.97 9.54 1.29
N LYS A 232 -7.65 9.54 1.23
CA LYS A 232 -6.86 10.67 1.72
C LYS A 232 -7.18 11.92 0.90
N PRO A 233 -7.28 13.11 1.55
CA PRO A 233 -7.62 14.34 0.84
C PRO A 233 -6.68 14.66 -0.32
N GLU A 234 -5.39 14.35 -0.15
CA GLU A 234 -4.33 14.58 -1.12
C GLU A 234 -4.30 13.57 -2.28
N ALA A 235 -4.99 12.43 -2.18
CA ALA A 235 -4.88 11.33 -3.15
C ALA A 235 -5.22 11.77 -4.59
N LYS A 236 -6.26 12.59 -4.75
CA LYS A 236 -6.68 13.06 -6.07
C LYS A 236 -5.67 14.02 -6.69
N GLU A 237 -5.10 14.92 -5.89
CA GLU A 237 -4.11 15.90 -6.31
C GLU A 237 -2.82 15.19 -6.72
N VAL A 238 -2.31 14.27 -5.91
CA VAL A 238 -1.11 13.47 -6.19
C VAL A 238 -1.26 12.67 -7.48
N VAL A 239 -2.41 12.04 -7.72
CA VAL A 239 -2.66 11.30 -8.98
C VAL A 239 -2.63 12.24 -10.19
N GLN A 240 -3.14 13.47 -10.06
CA GLN A 240 -3.09 14.45 -11.14
C GLN A 240 -1.66 14.94 -11.38
N GLU A 241 -0.91 15.28 -10.32
CA GLU A 241 0.49 15.69 -10.42
C GLU A 241 1.36 14.61 -11.09
N LEU A 242 1.15 13.34 -10.77
CA LEU A 242 1.88 12.25 -11.41
C LEU A 242 1.63 12.17 -12.92
N ARG A 243 0.40 12.42 -13.36
CA ARG A 243 0.07 12.52 -14.79
C ARG A 243 0.74 13.72 -15.44
N ASP A 244 0.77 14.85 -14.75
CA ASP A 244 1.36 16.10 -15.25
C ASP A 244 2.89 15.99 -15.35
N ILE A 245 3.55 15.23 -14.47
CA ILE A 245 4.99 14.91 -14.52
C ILE A 245 5.32 13.97 -15.69
N GLY A 246 4.34 13.24 -16.25
CA GLY A 246 4.52 12.43 -17.44
C GLY A 246 4.42 10.91 -17.23
N PHE A 247 3.78 10.45 -16.15
CA PHE A 247 3.43 9.04 -16.03
C PHE A 247 2.33 8.69 -17.05
N ASP A 248 2.61 7.70 -17.88
CA ASP A 248 1.66 7.22 -18.91
C ASP A 248 0.43 6.56 -18.30
N LYS A 249 0.64 5.84 -17.17
CA LYS A 249 -0.42 5.10 -16.49
C LYS A 249 -0.28 5.21 -14.98
N VAL A 250 -1.41 5.53 -14.35
CA VAL A 250 -1.59 5.42 -12.89
C VAL A 250 -2.64 4.34 -12.66
N ILE A 251 -2.26 3.27 -12.00
CA ILE A 251 -3.07 2.05 -11.79
C ILE A 251 -3.32 1.90 -10.29
N MET A 252 -4.53 1.52 -9.92
CA MET A 252 -4.86 1.13 -8.55
C MET A 252 -5.04 -0.39 -8.49
N LEU A 253 -4.38 -1.03 -7.52
CA LEU A 253 -4.63 -2.43 -7.15
C LEU A 253 -5.51 -2.45 -5.91
N THR A 254 -6.54 -3.26 -5.97
CA THR A 254 -7.44 -3.51 -4.84
C THR A 254 -7.93 -4.95 -4.87
N GLY A 255 -8.19 -5.52 -3.69
CA GLY A 255 -8.88 -6.80 -3.53
C GLY A 255 -10.41 -6.67 -3.51
N ASP A 256 -10.93 -5.44 -3.63
CA ASP A 256 -12.36 -5.17 -3.60
C ASP A 256 -13.06 -5.66 -4.88
N SER A 257 -14.38 -5.77 -4.83
CA SER A 257 -15.17 -6.08 -6.02
C SER A 257 -15.05 -4.96 -7.07
N PRO A 258 -15.21 -5.26 -8.37
CA PRO A 258 -15.10 -4.27 -9.45
C PRO A 258 -16.03 -3.06 -9.29
N ASN A 259 -17.13 -3.22 -8.56
CA ASN A 259 -18.11 -2.15 -8.32
C ASN A 259 -17.71 -1.24 -7.14
N CYS A 260 -16.74 -1.67 -6.31
CA CYS A 260 -16.26 -0.95 -5.12
C CYS A 260 -14.85 -0.34 -5.32
N ALA A 261 -14.22 -0.55 -6.50
CA ALA A 261 -12.86 -0.14 -6.82
C ALA A 261 -12.75 1.31 -7.38
#